data_e576ab086fac2f8eee23b89451149043
#
_entry.id   e576ab086fac2f8eee23b89451149043
#
_cell.length_a   1.000
_cell.length_b   1.000
_cell.length_c   1.000
_cell.angle_alpha   90.00
_cell.angle_beta   90.00
_cell.angle_gamma   90.00
#
_symmetry.space_group_name_H-M   'P 1'
#
loop_
_entity.id
_entity.type
_entity.pdbx_description
1 polymer ?
#
loop_
_entity_poly.entity_id
_entity_poly.type
_entity_poly.pdbx_seq_one_letter_code
_entity_poly.pdbx_strand_id
1 'polypeptide(L)'
;MASTAETIEFPGLDKPDGLSIRYAFSVSLFFEERVIIDSPSQRAFVPPMGGEVWGPRLNGRVVPYSGADYGTVTGLDASYAIEAEDGALIYVMQRGFMKRLDGGTFWTAGAPRTPGELPRQSFADAANTPVPMRVRPAPLFDAPVGPHDWLGRTIIIGHAQRHSGPDHTLFTYYEVL
;
A
#
# COMPACT_ATOMS: atom_id res chain seq x y z
N MET A 1 -17.91 -29.52 -7.17
CA MET A 1 -17.59 -30.26 -5.94
C MET A 1 -16.93 -29.27 -5.00
N ALA A 2 -17.60 -28.94 -3.88
CA ALA A 2 -17.05 -28.06 -2.86
C ALA A 2 -16.03 -28.86 -2.05
N SER A 3 -14.78 -28.40 -2.00
CA SER A 3 -13.76 -28.95 -1.12
C SER A 3 -14.14 -28.58 0.31
N THR A 4 -14.53 -29.56 1.11
CA THR A 4 -14.63 -29.39 2.55
C THR A 4 -13.23 -29.21 3.11
N ALA A 5 -12.95 -28.03 3.64
CA ALA A 5 -11.72 -27.79 4.38
C ALA A 5 -11.71 -28.75 5.58
N GLU A 6 -10.73 -29.63 5.62
CA GLU A 6 -10.50 -30.53 6.75
C GLU A 6 -10.04 -29.68 7.95
N THR A 7 -10.83 -29.67 9.01
CA THR A 7 -10.45 -29.01 10.26
C THR A 7 -9.47 -29.92 10.99
N ILE A 8 -8.21 -29.52 11.10
CA ILE A 8 -7.23 -30.22 11.91
C ILE A 8 -7.51 -29.92 13.39
N GLU A 9 -7.94 -30.93 14.14
CA GLU A 9 -8.07 -30.82 15.59
C GLU A 9 -6.75 -31.19 16.26
N PHE A 10 -6.26 -30.32 17.12
CA PHE A 10 -5.10 -30.57 17.96
C PHE A 10 -5.57 -31.01 19.35
N PRO A 11 -5.45 -32.32 19.70
CA PRO A 11 -5.90 -32.81 21.01
C PRO A 11 -5.12 -32.12 22.13
N GLY A 12 -5.84 -31.57 23.10
CA GLY A 12 -5.27 -30.97 24.31
C GLY A 12 -4.88 -29.50 24.19
N LEU A 13 -5.17 -28.85 23.07
CA LEU A 13 -5.12 -27.41 22.96
C LEU A 13 -6.55 -26.85 23.03
N ASP A 14 -6.77 -25.92 23.93
CA ASP A 14 -7.95 -25.06 23.85
C ASP A 14 -7.99 -24.39 22.50
N LYS A 15 -9.18 -24.14 21.95
CA LYS A 15 -9.26 -23.38 20.70
C LYS A 15 -8.52 -22.08 20.90
N PRO A 16 -7.49 -21.78 20.09
CA PRO A 16 -6.77 -20.52 20.23
C PRO A 16 -7.78 -19.39 20.12
N ASP A 17 -7.67 -18.40 20.99
CA ASP A 17 -8.44 -17.17 20.87
C ASP A 17 -8.27 -16.65 19.45
N GLY A 18 -9.39 -16.43 18.76
CA GLY A 18 -9.35 -15.98 17.38
C GLY A 18 -8.69 -14.61 17.30
N LEU A 19 -7.86 -14.39 16.26
CA LEU A 19 -7.36 -13.06 15.96
C LEU A 19 -8.53 -12.13 15.62
N SER A 20 -8.51 -10.94 16.20
CA SER A 20 -9.42 -9.86 15.84
C SER A 20 -8.65 -8.70 15.23
N ILE A 21 -9.35 -7.84 14.50
CA ILE A 21 -8.75 -6.65 13.90
C ILE A 21 -9.52 -5.40 14.35
N ARG A 22 -8.79 -4.32 14.55
CA ARG A 22 -9.35 -3.02 14.90
C ARG A 22 -8.90 -1.97 13.89
N TYR A 23 -9.84 -1.16 13.36
CA TYR A 23 -9.49 -0.04 12.51
C TYR A 23 -8.55 0.93 13.24
N ALA A 24 -7.44 1.27 12.58
CA ALA A 24 -6.42 2.15 13.12
C ALA A 24 -6.41 3.52 12.44
N PHE A 25 -6.21 3.56 11.13
CA PHE A 25 -6.18 4.80 10.34
C PHE A 25 -6.28 4.49 8.85
N SER A 26 -6.48 5.56 8.06
CA SER A 26 -6.45 5.52 6.60
C SER A 26 -5.40 6.49 6.05
N VAL A 27 -4.93 6.22 4.85
CA VAL A 27 -3.98 7.07 4.12
C VAL A 27 -4.46 7.23 2.69
N SER A 28 -4.64 8.47 2.25
CA SER A 28 -4.79 8.81 0.84
C SER A 28 -3.43 9.19 0.29
N LEU A 29 -2.89 8.42 -0.63
CA LEU A 29 -1.56 8.62 -1.19
C LEU A 29 -1.66 8.98 -2.67
N PHE A 30 -1.27 10.20 -3.02
CA PHE A 30 -1.25 10.71 -4.39
C PHE A 30 0.09 10.46 -5.06
N PHE A 31 0.07 10.24 -6.37
CA PHE A 31 1.25 9.84 -7.13
C PHE A 31 1.51 10.73 -8.33
N GLU A 32 2.79 10.93 -8.61
CA GLU A 32 3.30 11.44 -9.88
C GLU A 32 3.18 10.40 -10.99
N GLU A 33 3.46 10.84 -12.22
CA GLU A 33 3.69 9.91 -13.31
C GLU A 33 4.77 8.90 -12.94
N ARG A 34 4.47 7.64 -13.17
CA ARG A 34 5.42 6.57 -12.88
C ARG A 34 6.40 6.37 -14.02
N VAL A 35 7.63 6.07 -13.65
CA VAL A 35 8.66 5.63 -14.58
C VAL A 35 8.63 4.11 -14.67
N ILE A 36 8.38 3.57 -15.86
CA ILE A 36 8.33 2.13 -16.08
C ILE A 36 9.76 1.60 -16.22
N ILE A 37 10.08 0.60 -15.40
CA ILE A 37 11.31 -0.15 -15.48
C ILE A 37 11.00 -1.45 -16.21
N ASP A 38 11.40 -1.51 -17.50
CA ASP A 38 11.15 -2.68 -18.34
C ASP A 38 12.08 -3.83 -17.93
N SER A 39 11.59 -4.58 -16.94
CA SER A 39 12.28 -5.73 -16.39
C SER A 39 11.34 -6.95 -16.43
N PRO A 40 11.84 -8.19 -16.30
CA PRO A 40 10.98 -9.38 -16.26
C PRO A 40 9.90 -9.33 -15.17
N SER A 41 10.13 -8.62 -14.07
CA SER A 41 9.15 -8.42 -13.00
C SER A 41 8.19 -7.25 -13.26
N GLN A 42 8.36 -6.51 -14.36
CA GLN A 42 7.55 -5.33 -14.70
C GLN A 42 7.44 -4.36 -13.51
N ARG A 43 8.55 -3.75 -13.17
CA ARG A 43 8.63 -2.81 -12.05
C ARG A 43 8.36 -1.38 -12.50
N ALA A 44 7.82 -0.57 -11.60
CA ALA A 44 7.73 0.86 -11.81
C ALA A 44 8.34 1.63 -10.63
N PHE A 45 8.86 2.80 -10.91
CA PHE A 45 9.17 3.81 -9.91
C PHE A 45 8.03 4.82 -9.85
N VAL A 46 7.39 4.93 -8.68
CA VAL A 46 6.20 5.75 -8.47
C VAL A 46 6.43 6.70 -7.30
N PRO A 47 6.77 7.98 -7.54
CA PRO A 47 7.00 8.94 -6.47
C PRO A 47 5.67 9.35 -5.81
N PRO A 48 5.60 9.40 -4.48
CA PRO A 48 4.44 9.95 -3.77
C PRO A 48 4.51 11.48 -3.78
N MET A 49 3.43 12.12 -4.18
CA MET A 49 3.28 13.59 -4.14
C MET A 49 2.86 14.10 -2.76
N GLY A 50 2.51 13.21 -1.85
CA GLY A 50 1.92 13.51 -0.56
C GLY A 50 0.57 12.85 -0.37
N GLY A 51 -0.18 13.28 0.64
CA GLY A 51 -1.49 12.75 0.96
C GLY A 51 -1.89 13.02 2.40
N GLU A 52 -3.08 12.57 2.76
CA GLU A 52 -3.65 12.74 4.09
C GLU A 52 -3.64 11.43 4.85
N VAL A 53 -3.49 11.54 6.17
CA VAL A 53 -3.58 10.44 7.13
C VAL A 53 -4.64 10.80 8.16
N TRP A 54 -5.63 9.93 8.36
CA TRP A 54 -6.69 10.16 9.34
C TRP A 54 -7.19 8.88 9.97
N GLY A 55 -7.61 8.96 11.22
CA GLY A 55 -8.19 7.83 11.93
C GLY A 55 -8.14 7.99 13.45
N PRO A 56 -8.66 7.02 14.17
CA PRO A 56 -8.70 7.10 15.63
C PRO A 56 -7.32 7.00 16.31
N ARG A 57 -6.31 6.47 15.58
CA ARG A 57 -4.99 6.20 16.15
C ARG A 57 -3.88 7.04 15.56
N LEU A 58 -4.06 7.59 14.35
CA LEU A 58 -3.05 8.41 13.67
C LEU A 58 -3.74 9.40 12.75
N ASN A 59 -3.35 10.67 12.86
CA ASN A 59 -3.71 11.77 11.97
C ASN A 59 -2.44 12.50 11.54
N GLY A 60 -2.45 13.06 10.34
CA GLY A 60 -1.30 13.78 9.79
C GLY A 60 -1.30 13.82 8.28
N ARG A 61 -0.12 13.82 7.70
CA ARG A 61 0.07 13.87 6.24
C ARG A 61 1.21 12.97 5.79
N VAL A 62 1.17 12.54 4.56
CA VAL A 62 2.33 11.95 3.89
C VAL A 62 3.27 13.07 3.47
N VAL A 63 4.55 12.95 3.83
CA VAL A 63 5.57 13.91 3.42
C VAL A 63 5.82 13.76 1.92
N PRO A 64 5.63 14.82 1.10
CA PRO A 64 5.84 14.74 -0.33
C PRO A 64 7.26 14.28 -0.69
N TYR A 65 7.35 13.40 -1.68
CA TYR A 65 8.63 12.93 -2.24
C TYR A 65 9.58 12.29 -1.21
N SER A 66 9.04 11.81 -0.09
CA SER A 66 9.84 11.19 0.97
C SER A 66 10.22 9.73 0.70
N GLY A 67 9.92 9.22 -0.48
CA GLY A 67 10.24 7.85 -0.88
C GLY A 67 9.68 7.50 -2.23
N ALA A 68 9.41 6.22 -2.45
CA ALA A 68 8.81 5.73 -3.70
C ALA A 68 8.16 4.35 -3.52
N ASP A 69 7.23 4.01 -4.42
CA ASP A 69 6.82 2.64 -4.67
C ASP A 69 7.64 2.07 -5.84
N TYR A 70 8.34 0.99 -5.59
CA TYR A 70 9.05 0.19 -6.58
C TYR A 70 8.36 -1.15 -6.84
N GLY A 71 7.06 -1.21 -6.62
CA GLY A 71 6.28 -2.42 -6.79
C GLY A 71 6.37 -3.03 -8.18
N THR A 72 5.93 -4.26 -8.24
CA THR A 72 5.78 -5.04 -9.48
C THR A 72 4.30 -5.18 -9.81
N VAL A 73 3.96 -5.87 -10.89
CA VAL A 73 2.54 -6.16 -11.23
C VAL A 73 1.80 -7.00 -10.19
N THR A 74 2.51 -7.66 -9.29
CA THR A 74 1.91 -8.51 -8.25
C THR A 74 2.31 -8.16 -6.84
N GLY A 75 3.30 -7.28 -6.65
CA GLY A 75 3.88 -6.97 -5.36
C GLY A 75 3.96 -5.47 -5.10
N LEU A 76 3.52 -5.06 -3.93
CA LEU A 76 3.71 -3.72 -3.38
C LEU A 76 5.06 -3.66 -2.68
N ASP A 77 5.86 -2.64 -2.97
CA ASP A 77 7.19 -2.43 -2.38
C ASP A 77 7.44 -0.92 -2.27
N ALA A 78 6.81 -0.29 -1.30
CA ALA A 78 6.84 1.16 -1.14
C ALA A 78 7.49 1.56 0.19
N SER A 79 8.11 2.72 0.18
CA SER A 79 8.52 3.39 1.42
C SER A 79 8.30 4.89 1.29
N TYR A 80 7.91 5.51 2.41
CA TYR A 80 7.66 6.95 2.51
C TYR A 80 7.62 7.37 3.98
N ALA A 81 7.54 8.66 4.24
CA ALA A 81 7.39 9.20 5.58
C ALA A 81 5.98 9.81 5.79
N ILE A 82 5.49 9.65 7.01
CA ILE A 82 4.31 10.34 7.52
C ILE A 82 4.78 11.36 8.56
N GLU A 83 4.23 12.56 8.50
CA GLU A 83 4.32 13.55 9.56
C GLU A 83 2.98 13.56 10.30
N ALA A 84 2.99 13.14 11.56
CA ALA A 84 1.83 13.17 12.43
C ALA A 84 1.45 14.60 12.82
N GLU A 85 0.23 14.83 13.31
CA GLU A 85 -0.23 16.19 13.73
C GLU A 85 0.63 16.82 14.83
N ASP A 86 1.28 16.02 15.66
CA ASP A 86 2.22 16.49 16.69
C ASP A 86 3.65 16.77 16.17
N GLY A 87 3.86 16.63 14.85
CA GLY A 87 5.15 16.82 14.18
C GLY A 87 6.07 15.62 14.21
N ALA A 88 5.68 14.48 14.77
CA ALA A 88 6.48 13.27 14.76
C ALA A 88 6.62 12.72 13.32
N LEU A 89 7.84 12.36 12.94
CA LEU A 89 8.11 11.73 11.65
C LEU A 89 8.14 10.21 11.82
N ILE A 90 7.36 9.51 11.02
CA ILE A 90 7.18 8.07 11.04
C ILE A 90 7.60 7.52 9.68
N TYR A 91 8.54 6.62 9.66
CA TYR A 91 8.93 5.92 8.44
C TYR A 91 8.03 4.70 8.19
N VAL A 92 7.60 4.54 6.96
CA VAL A 92 6.74 3.45 6.51
C VAL A 92 7.48 2.60 5.49
N MET A 93 7.59 1.30 5.75
CA MET A 93 7.99 0.28 4.78
C MET A 93 6.77 -0.56 4.45
N GLN A 94 6.23 -0.40 3.27
CA GLN A 94 4.99 -1.04 2.88
C GLN A 94 5.23 -2.15 1.87
N ARG A 95 4.99 -3.38 2.28
CA ARG A 95 5.02 -4.55 1.42
C ARG A 95 3.65 -5.19 1.34
N GLY A 96 3.44 -6.01 0.31
CA GLY A 96 2.16 -6.69 0.17
C GLY A 96 1.92 -7.22 -1.23
N PHE A 97 0.68 -7.58 -1.47
CA PHE A 97 0.26 -8.18 -2.73
C PHE A 97 -0.71 -7.27 -3.47
N MET A 98 -0.57 -7.26 -4.79
CA MET A 98 -1.49 -6.60 -5.70
C MET A 98 -1.97 -7.58 -6.76
N LYS A 99 -3.24 -7.47 -7.15
CA LYS A 99 -3.80 -8.25 -8.26
C LYS A 99 -4.92 -7.46 -8.93
N ARG A 100 -4.85 -7.29 -10.24
CA ARG A 100 -6.01 -6.83 -11.01
C ARG A 100 -7.07 -7.91 -11.07
N LEU A 101 -8.32 -7.51 -10.95
CA LEU A 101 -9.48 -8.41 -10.91
C LEU A 101 -10.15 -8.56 -12.27
N ASP A 102 -9.87 -7.63 -13.19
CA ASP A 102 -10.39 -7.59 -14.55
C ASP A 102 -9.49 -8.27 -15.60
N GLY A 103 -8.37 -8.84 -15.17
CA GLY A 103 -7.38 -9.42 -16.06
C GLY A 103 -6.53 -8.41 -16.85
N GLY A 104 -6.72 -7.12 -16.61
CA GLY A 104 -5.94 -6.06 -17.25
C GLY A 104 -4.49 -6.02 -16.78
N THR A 105 -3.67 -5.25 -17.48
CA THR A 105 -2.27 -4.97 -17.11
C THR A 105 -2.18 -3.71 -16.27
N PHE A 106 -1.16 -3.60 -15.42
CA PHE A 106 -0.91 -2.37 -14.64
C PHE A 106 -0.25 -1.28 -15.47
N TRP A 107 0.57 -1.68 -16.42
CA TRP A 107 1.20 -0.82 -17.41
C TRP A 107 1.55 -1.64 -18.66
N THR A 108 1.68 -0.96 -19.76
CA THR A 108 2.15 -1.58 -21.00
C THR A 108 3.67 -1.57 -21.03
N ALA A 109 4.27 -2.64 -21.53
CA ALA A 109 5.69 -2.66 -21.84
C ALA A 109 6.03 -1.45 -22.75
N GLY A 110 7.13 -0.78 -22.42
CA GLY A 110 7.47 0.47 -23.06
C GLY A 110 7.71 0.33 -24.55
N ALA A 111 7.29 1.34 -25.31
CA ALA A 111 7.78 1.53 -26.68
C ALA A 111 9.29 1.72 -26.64
N PRO A 112 10.01 1.41 -27.75
CA PRO A 112 11.42 1.74 -27.88
C PRO A 112 11.64 3.22 -27.54
N ARG A 113 12.56 3.51 -26.62
CA ARG A 113 12.83 4.87 -26.13
C ARG A 113 14.15 5.41 -26.64
N THR A 114 14.21 6.72 -26.78
CA THR A 114 15.46 7.44 -26.98
C THR A 114 16.26 7.47 -25.67
N PRO A 115 17.57 7.19 -25.70
CA PRO A 115 18.41 7.37 -24.52
C PRO A 115 18.28 8.79 -23.95
N GLY A 116 18.07 8.89 -22.62
CA GLY A 116 17.84 10.15 -21.93
C GLY A 116 16.37 10.49 -21.70
N GLU A 117 15.43 9.87 -22.41
CA GLU A 117 14.01 9.99 -22.16
C GLU A 117 13.55 8.91 -21.18
N LEU A 118 12.81 9.31 -20.14
CA LEU A 118 12.24 8.37 -19.19
C LEU A 118 10.89 7.86 -19.71
N PRO A 119 10.62 6.55 -19.65
CA PRO A 119 9.33 5.98 -20.05
C PRO A 119 8.27 6.28 -18.96
N ARG A 120 7.72 7.48 -19.00
CA ARG A 120 6.70 7.95 -18.06
C ARG A 120 5.32 7.50 -18.49
N GLN A 121 4.51 7.16 -17.52
CA GLN A 121 3.12 6.78 -17.74
C GLN A 121 2.24 7.36 -16.63
N SER A 122 1.22 8.11 -17.03
CA SER A 122 0.16 8.54 -16.14
C SER A 122 -0.99 7.52 -16.16
N PHE A 123 -1.61 7.32 -15.00
CA PHE A 123 -2.84 6.55 -14.85
C PHE A 123 -4.00 7.44 -14.41
N ALA A 124 -3.76 8.75 -14.37
CA ALA A 124 -4.83 9.71 -14.13
C ALA A 124 -5.78 9.74 -15.33
N ASP A 125 -7.06 9.66 -15.06
CA ASP A 125 -8.12 9.98 -16.01
C ASP A 125 -9.13 10.95 -15.37
N ALA A 126 -9.96 11.57 -16.20
CA ALA A 126 -10.95 12.54 -15.74
C ALA A 126 -12.11 11.90 -14.96
N ALA A 127 -12.25 10.59 -15.01
CA ALA A 127 -13.44 9.89 -14.50
C ALA A 127 -13.35 9.52 -13.02
N ASN A 128 -12.18 9.62 -12.40
CA ASN A 128 -11.95 9.17 -11.00
C ASN A 128 -12.53 7.77 -10.72
N THR A 129 -12.26 6.84 -11.60
CA THR A 129 -12.84 5.50 -11.54
C THR A 129 -12.02 4.60 -10.63
N PRO A 130 -12.67 3.86 -9.71
CA PRO A 130 -11.97 2.84 -8.96
C PRO A 130 -11.36 1.78 -9.90
N VAL A 131 -10.08 1.52 -9.77
CA VAL A 131 -9.41 0.47 -10.54
C VAL A 131 -9.76 -0.88 -9.93
N PRO A 132 -10.24 -1.86 -10.72
CA PRO A 132 -10.66 -3.17 -10.21
C PRO A 132 -9.43 -4.00 -9.82
N MET A 133 -8.91 -3.76 -8.63
CA MET A 133 -7.74 -4.44 -8.10
C MET A 133 -7.91 -4.79 -6.62
N ARG A 134 -7.24 -5.86 -6.21
CA ARG A 134 -7.08 -6.23 -4.81
C ARG A 134 -5.68 -5.86 -4.35
N VAL A 135 -5.59 -5.04 -3.32
CA VAL A 135 -4.33 -4.68 -2.66
C VAL A 135 -4.40 -5.09 -1.21
N ARG A 136 -3.37 -5.76 -0.73
CA ARG A 136 -3.25 -6.25 0.65
C ARG A 136 -1.88 -5.89 1.20
N PRO A 137 -1.72 -4.68 1.75
CA PRO A 137 -0.49 -4.25 2.38
C PRO A 137 -0.33 -4.87 3.78
N ALA A 138 0.93 -5.09 4.14
CA ALA A 138 1.38 -5.42 5.48
C ALA A 138 2.57 -4.49 5.80
N PRO A 139 2.30 -3.24 6.22
CA PRO A 139 3.35 -2.27 6.49
C PRO A 139 4.11 -2.57 7.78
N LEU A 140 5.38 -2.18 7.78
CA LEU A 140 6.18 -2.00 8.97
C LEU A 140 6.42 -0.51 9.18
N PHE A 141 6.45 -0.10 10.42
CA PHE A 141 6.65 1.29 10.80
C PHE A 141 7.88 1.42 11.69
N ASP A 142 8.65 2.48 11.44
CA ASP A 142 9.66 2.97 12.37
C ASP A 142 9.20 4.33 12.87
N ALA A 143 8.81 4.38 14.13
CA ALA A 143 8.21 5.53 14.77
C ALA A 143 9.04 5.94 15.99
N PRO A 144 9.09 7.25 16.31
CA PRO A 144 9.80 7.71 17.49
C PRO A 144 9.17 7.17 18.79
N VAL A 145 9.99 7.07 19.81
CA VAL A 145 9.53 6.71 21.16
C VAL A 145 8.51 7.74 21.64
N GLY A 146 7.37 7.27 22.14
CA GLY A 146 6.31 8.14 22.66
C GLY A 146 4.93 7.74 22.14
N PRO A 147 4.07 8.71 21.79
CA PRO A 147 2.67 8.45 21.42
C PRO A 147 2.49 7.52 20.23
N HIS A 148 3.49 7.43 19.35
CA HIS A 148 3.43 6.65 18.10
C HIS A 148 4.23 5.34 18.14
N ASP A 149 4.91 5.00 19.22
CA ASP A 149 5.77 3.81 19.32
C ASP A 149 5.00 2.49 19.18
N TRP A 150 3.68 2.51 19.39
CA TRP A 150 2.78 1.38 19.17
C TRP A 150 2.85 0.85 17.73
N LEU A 151 3.12 1.73 16.74
CA LEU A 151 3.25 1.36 15.33
C LEU A 151 4.38 0.34 15.10
N GLY A 152 5.50 0.47 15.81
CA GLY A 152 6.63 -0.45 15.73
C GLY A 152 6.47 -1.74 16.54
N ARG A 153 5.37 -1.87 17.29
CA ARG A 153 5.12 -3.02 18.19
C ARG A 153 3.84 -3.80 17.87
N THR A 154 3.12 -3.38 16.85
CA THR A 154 1.82 -3.96 16.48
C THR A 154 1.89 -4.51 15.06
N ILE A 155 1.28 -5.66 14.84
CA ILE A 155 1.08 -6.18 13.49
C ILE A 155 -0.05 -5.37 12.86
N ILE A 156 0.28 -4.73 11.75
CA ILE A 156 -0.68 -3.95 10.97
C ILE A 156 -0.87 -4.59 9.62
N ILE A 157 -2.11 -4.76 9.24
CA ILE A 157 -2.52 -5.23 7.93
C ILE A 157 -3.48 -4.22 7.29
N GLY A 158 -3.66 -4.30 5.99
CA GLY A 158 -4.56 -3.37 5.33
C GLY A 158 -5.19 -3.88 4.06
N HIS A 159 -6.06 -3.07 3.54
CA HIS A 159 -6.50 -3.15 2.16
C HIS A 159 -6.39 -1.77 1.52
N ALA A 160 -6.38 -1.75 0.18
CA ALA A 160 -6.39 -0.48 -0.51
C ALA A 160 -7.27 -0.52 -1.75
N GLN A 161 -7.79 0.66 -2.10
CA GLN A 161 -8.52 0.93 -3.32
C GLN A 161 -7.75 1.98 -4.11
N ARG A 162 -7.41 1.63 -5.35
CA ARG A 162 -6.79 2.56 -6.28
C ARG A 162 -7.84 3.32 -7.06
N HIS A 163 -7.57 4.60 -7.30
CA HIS A 163 -8.37 5.50 -8.12
C HIS A 163 -7.52 6.10 -9.25
N SER A 164 -8.14 6.41 -10.37
CA SER A 164 -7.46 6.86 -11.58
C SER A 164 -7.47 8.37 -11.80
N GLY A 165 -8.35 9.08 -11.18
CA GLY A 165 -8.42 10.52 -11.43
C GLY A 165 -8.73 11.39 -10.21
N PRO A 166 -7.80 12.04 -9.53
CA PRO A 166 -6.36 11.97 -9.75
C PRO A 166 -5.78 10.60 -9.36
N ASP A 167 -4.56 10.31 -9.85
CA ASP A 167 -3.88 9.06 -9.54
C ASP A 167 -3.54 8.96 -8.05
N HIS A 168 -4.34 8.20 -7.30
CA HIS A 168 -4.13 8.00 -5.87
C HIS A 168 -4.58 6.62 -5.42
N THR A 169 -4.13 6.23 -4.24
CA THR A 169 -4.57 5.01 -3.58
C THR A 169 -5.03 5.33 -2.17
N LEU A 170 -6.22 4.88 -1.83
CA LEU A 170 -6.76 4.94 -0.49
C LEU A 170 -6.43 3.64 0.24
N PHE A 171 -5.58 3.72 1.24
CA PHE A 171 -5.24 2.63 2.14
C PHE A 171 -6.06 2.71 3.42
N THR A 172 -6.48 1.56 3.93
CA THR A 172 -7.12 1.43 5.24
C THR A 172 -6.38 0.37 6.04
N TYR A 173 -5.93 0.74 7.23
CA TYR A 173 -5.08 -0.09 8.08
C TYR A 173 -5.78 -0.50 9.36
N TYR A 174 -5.50 -1.72 9.77
CA TYR A 174 -6.06 -2.36 10.95
C TYR A 174 -4.95 -2.96 11.80
N GLU A 175 -5.07 -2.80 13.10
CA GLU A 175 -4.28 -3.54 14.08
C GLU A 175 -4.79 -4.97 14.19
N VAL A 176 -3.89 -5.92 14.29
CA VAL A 176 -4.18 -7.30 14.68
C VAL A 176 -4.07 -7.39 16.20
N LEU A 177 -5.13 -7.86 16.85
CA LEU A 177 -5.28 -7.95 18.32
C LEU A 177 -5.24 -9.40 18.76
#